data_9335eee7450c0f4d6305e31c11920404
#
_entry.id   9335eee7450c0f4d6305e31c11920404
#
_cell.length_a   1.000
_cell.length_b   1.000
_cell.length_c   1.000
_cell.angle_alpha   90.00
_cell.angle_beta   90.00
_cell.angle_gamma   90.00
#
_symmetry.space_group_name_H-M   'P 1'
#
loop_
_entity.id
_entity.type
_entity.pdbx_description
1 polymer ?
#
loop_
_entity_poly.entity_id
_entity_poly.type
_entity_poly.pdbx_seq_one_letter_code
_entity_poly.pdbx_strand_id
1 'polypeptide(L)'
;MPVDGHCRSRLVHRPLVTFRFGIKGRLVALFTLLFVVAVGAMAMASFAFQLNFLVAETSKRGELLAKSLLISVKEPLLDRDLLSLSSAVEAIRREPDVVSAWILDHQGAVVIRSDAEPGPRAAGLTSGRGAPARDDVMVFSAPVTYGPRTIGSVHVGMGMAHADRTLAQTRRHVIRTMVFGLMIGMAGTFALARFFVKPVDLLVEATHEAARGNLDIQVPVHRRDEIGALAESFNTMIADLRVATDSIQRGYLDMTIALAAAIEAKDEYTKGHCQRVSAYAVEIGTRLALPDHTMRDLELAAILHDIGKIGIDEAILRKPTRLTFEEMQAMHEHPAIGERILRSVEPLHLVASYIIYHHEHYDGRGYPNGARGEEIPLIARIISVADAYDSMSSRRPYRETLPEEESLTRLRTKAGSQFDPQIVSIFLELYDTGVIERIKRATDA
;
A
#
# COMPACT_ATOMS: atom_id res chain seq x y z
N MET A 1 -42.00 -43.13 10.05
CA MET A 1 -41.03 -42.94 11.15
C MET A 1 -39.98 -41.98 10.67
N PRO A 2 -39.78 -40.87 11.34
CA PRO A 2 -39.08 -39.71 10.82
C PRO A 2 -37.57 -39.80 11.05
N VAL A 3 -36.80 -39.23 10.11
CA VAL A 3 -35.35 -39.02 10.22
C VAL A 3 -35.11 -37.54 10.49
N ASP A 4 -34.64 -37.23 11.68
CA ASP A 4 -34.31 -35.91 12.16
C ASP A 4 -33.08 -35.37 11.45
N GLY A 5 -33.27 -34.28 10.68
CA GLY A 5 -32.23 -33.49 10.09
C GLY A 5 -31.77 -32.37 11.05
N HIS A 6 -30.66 -32.55 11.75
CA HIS A 6 -30.02 -31.49 12.53
C HIS A 6 -29.29 -30.49 11.61
N CYS A 7 -29.98 -29.38 11.36
CA CYS A 7 -29.40 -28.18 10.78
C CYS A 7 -28.50 -27.48 11.81
N ARG A 8 -27.19 -27.78 11.82
CA ARG A 8 -26.21 -27.02 12.60
C ARG A 8 -25.96 -25.69 11.89
N SER A 9 -26.53 -24.62 12.41
CA SER A 9 -26.21 -23.26 12.10
C SER A 9 -24.71 -23.01 12.38
N ARG A 10 -23.91 -22.93 11.34
CA ARG A 10 -22.52 -22.37 11.42
C ARG A 10 -22.62 -20.89 11.75
N LEU A 11 -22.40 -20.54 13.01
CA LEU A 11 -22.05 -19.19 13.42
C LEU A 11 -20.79 -18.78 12.65
N VAL A 12 -20.98 -17.94 11.65
CA VAL A 12 -19.91 -17.25 10.98
C VAL A 12 -19.32 -16.26 11.99
N HIS A 13 -18.26 -16.67 12.68
CA HIS A 13 -17.41 -15.73 13.41
C HIS A 13 -16.87 -14.72 12.38
N ARG A 14 -17.49 -13.53 12.33
CA ARG A 14 -16.86 -12.36 11.73
C ARG A 14 -15.58 -12.10 12.52
N PRO A 15 -14.39 -12.12 11.88
CA PRO A 15 -13.19 -11.70 12.58
C PRO A 15 -13.40 -10.22 12.95
N LEU A 16 -13.26 -9.91 14.25
CA LEU A 16 -13.06 -8.56 14.73
C LEU A 16 -11.97 -7.93 13.85
N VAL A 17 -12.33 -6.87 13.13
CA VAL A 17 -11.38 -6.06 12.38
C VAL A 17 -10.43 -5.44 13.40
N THR A 18 -9.39 -6.17 13.77
CA THR A 18 -8.26 -5.59 14.48
C THR A 18 -7.61 -4.63 13.51
N PHE A 19 -7.83 -3.33 13.73
CA PHE A 19 -7.07 -2.26 13.09
C PHE A 19 -5.60 -2.46 13.46
N ARG A 20 -4.90 -3.30 12.71
CA ARG A 20 -3.44 -3.37 12.76
C ARG A 20 -2.93 -2.12 12.09
N PHE A 21 -2.72 -1.07 12.89
CA PHE A 21 -1.92 0.07 12.44
C PHE A 21 -0.59 -0.50 11.92
N GLY A 22 -0.36 -0.40 10.62
CA GLY A 22 0.93 -0.70 10.03
C GLY A 22 2.01 0.18 10.68
N ILE A 23 3.27 -0.12 10.46
CA ILE A 23 4.43 0.62 11.00
C ILE A 23 4.23 2.14 10.83
N LYS A 24 3.64 2.57 9.75
CA LYS A 24 3.27 3.95 9.39
C LYS A 24 2.32 4.61 10.38
N GLY A 25 1.19 3.95 10.63
CA GLY A 25 0.20 4.47 11.58
C GLY A 25 0.76 4.53 13.00
N ARG A 26 1.64 3.59 13.37
CA ARG A 26 2.34 3.60 14.68
C ARG A 26 3.34 4.75 14.77
N LEU A 27 4.12 5.03 13.73
CA LEU A 27 5.07 6.15 13.69
C LEU A 27 4.33 7.49 13.77
N VAL A 28 3.31 7.71 12.95
CA VAL A 28 2.50 8.93 12.97
C VAL A 28 1.83 9.12 14.34
N ALA A 29 1.24 8.06 14.90
CA ALA A 29 0.64 8.10 16.23
C ALA A 29 1.66 8.41 17.33
N LEU A 30 2.85 7.81 17.28
CA LEU A 30 3.94 8.03 18.23
C LEU A 30 4.43 9.49 18.18
N PHE A 31 4.70 10.03 16.99
CA PHE A 31 5.13 11.44 16.85
C PHE A 31 4.05 12.42 17.31
N THR A 32 2.79 12.16 16.94
CA THR A 32 1.66 13.00 17.40
C THR A 32 1.53 12.95 18.92
N LEU A 33 1.61 11.78 19.52
CA LEU A 33 1.56 11.60 20.98
C LEU A 33 2.70 12.33 21.68
N LEU A 34 3.94 12.14 21.22
CA LEU A 34 5.13 12.80 21.77
C LEU A 34 4.99 14.32 21.70
N PHE A 35 4.50 14.82 20.57
CA PHE A 35 4.29 16.26 20.38
C PHE A 35 3.22 16.82 21.31
N VAL A 36 2.08 16.14 21.45
CA VAL A 36 0.99 16.53 22.36
C VAL A 36 1.49 16.53 23.82
N VAL A 37 2.23 15.52 24.22
CA VAL A 37 2.83 15.43 25.57
C VAL A 37 3.81 16.57 25.81
N ALA A 38 4.69 16.86 24.84
CA ALA A 38 5.68 17.94 24.97
C ALA A 38 5.02 19.31 25.08
N VAL A 39 4.01 19.62 24.24
CA VAL A 39 3.26 20.88 24.31
C VAL A 39 2.48 20.98 25.61
N GLY A 40 1.84 19.91 26.07
CA GLY A 40 1.14 19.86 27.36
C GLY A 40 2.06 20.09 28.55
N ALA A 41 3.22 19.45 28.57
CA ALA A 41 4.22 19.63 29.62
C ALA A 41 4.77 21.07 29.66
N MET A 42 5.04 21.66 28.50
CA MET A 42 5.50 23.05 28.40
C MET A 42 4.41 24.06 28.86
N ALA A 43 3.16 23.82 28.50
CA ALA A 43 2.03 24.64 28.94
C ALA A 43 1.86 24.58 30.45
N MET A 44 1.96 23.38 31.05
CA MET A 44 1.85 23.18 32.50
C MET A 44 3.02 23.82 33.24
N ALA A 45 4.25 23.68 32.76
CA ALA A 45 5.43 24.32 33.33
C ALA A 45 5.33 25.86 33.27
N SER A 46 4.88 26.43 32.15
CA SER A 46 4.68 27.85 31.98
C SER A 46 3.59 28.39 32.94
N PHE A 47 2.50 27.66 33.08
CA PHE A 47 1.41 28.05 34.02
C PHE A 47 1.90 27.99 35.48
N ALA A 48 2.58 26.92 35.88
CA ALA A 48 3.13 26.80 37.23
C ALA A 48 4.18 27.89 37.56
N PHE A 49 5.05 28.21 36.58
CA PHE A 49 6.03 29.29 36.75
C PHE A 49 5.33 30.66 36.98
N GLN A 50 4.34 30.97 36.18
CA GLN A 50 3.60 32.26 36.30
C GLN A 50 2.82 32.33 37.61
N LEU A 51 2.19 31.23 38.04
CA LEU A 51 1.51 31.17 39.32
C LEU A 51 2.46 31.46 40.49
N ASN A 52 3.60 30.80 40.52
CA ASN A 52 4.63 30.99 41.53
C ASN A 52 5.18 32.43 41.52
N PHE A 53 5.38 33.00 40.33
CA PHE A 53 5.84 34.37 40.16
C PHE A 53 4.85 35.39 40.74
N LEU A 54 3.53 35.25 40.42
CA LEU A 54 2.49 36.10 40.95
C LEU A 54 2.37 36.03 42.45
N VAL A 55 2.41 34.85 43.04
CA VAL A 55 2.37 34.65 44.49
C VAL A 55 3.59 35.31 45.18
N ALA A 56 4.78 35.10 44.59
CA ALA A 56 6.00 35.69 45.14
C ALA A 56 6.01 37.22 45.05
N GLU A 57 5.55 37.79 43.94
CA GLU A 57 5.45 39.25 43.73
C GLU A 57 4.45 39.89 44.70
N THR A 58 3.23 39.28 44.85
CA THR A 58 2.22 39.73 45.80
C THR A 58 2.71 39.66 47.25
N SER A 59 3.42 38.56 47.61
CA SER A 59 3.98 38.41 48.94
C SER A 59 5.04 39.48 49.25
N LYS A 60 5.97 39.71 48.32
CA LYS A 60 7.01 40.74 48.48
C LYS A 60 6.43 42.14 48.64
N ARG A 61 5.42 42.46 47.82
CA ARG A 61 4.73 43.77 47.90
C ARG A 61 3.96 43.94 49.19
N GLY A 62 3.25 42.90 49.65
CA GLY A 62 2.53 42.91 50.92
C GLY A 62 3.43 43.10 52.12
N GLU A 63 4.60 42.42 52.15
CA GLU A 63 5.61 42.64 53.21
C GLU A 63 6.18 44.07 53.24
N LEU A 64 6.44 44.64 52.03
CA LEU A 64 6.92 46.03 51.91
C LEU A 64 5.90 47.03 52.43
N LEU A 65 4.61 46.87 52.11
CA LEU A 65 3.52 47.71 52.56
C LEU A 65 3.32 47.58 54.08
N ALA A 66 3.37 46.41 54.66
CA ALA A 66 3.32 46.20 56.08
C ALA A 66 4.52 46.85 56.81
N LYS A 67 5.74 46.78 56.23
CA LYS A 67 6.92 47.50 56.75
C LYS A 67 6.77 49.04 56.64
N SER A 68 6.22 49.54 55.54
CA SER A 68 5.96 50.97 55.38
C SER A 68 4.94 51.49 56.42
N LEU A 69 3.85 50.73 56.60
CA LEU A 69 2.86 51.08 57.68
C LEU A 69 3.50 51.03 59.05
N LEU A 70 4.36 50.01 59.35
CA LEU A 70 5.08 49.91 60.63
C LEU A 70 5.89 51.13 60.88
N ILE A 71 6.63 51.68 59.92
CA ILE A 71 7.42 52.92 60.12
C ILE A 71 6.56 54.10 60.40
N SER A 72 5.46 54.25 59.69
CA SER A 72 4.54 55.42 59.84
C SER A 72 3.73 55.43 61.15
N VAL A 73 3.52 54.24 61.78
CA VAL A 73 2.63 54.15 62.95
C VAL A 73 3.39 54.04 64.28
N LYS A 74 4.73 53.89 64.23
CA LYS A 74 5.53 53.64 65.44
C LYS A 74 5.43 54.75 66.53
N GLU A 75 5.63 55.99 66.15
CA GLU A 75 5.49 57.12 67.06
C GLU A 75 4.05 57.42 67.40
N PRO A 76 3.10 57.53 66.39
CA PRO A 76 1.69 57.78 66.69
C PRO A 76 1.05 56.73 67.61
N LEU A 77 1.51 55.48 67.58
CA LEU A 77 0.94 54.44 68.44
C LEU A 77 1.41 54.62 69.93
N LEU A 78 2.61 55.08 70.12
CA LEU A 78 3.08 55.47 71.49
C LEU A 78 2.34 56.65 72.08
N ASP A 79 2.14 57.66 71.26
CA ASP A 79 1.47 58.92 71.70
C ASP A 79 -0.06 58.81 71.70
N ARG A 80 -0.63 57.69 71.27
CA ARG A 80 -2.05 57.42 71.11
C ARG A 80 -2.74 58.47 70.18
N ASP A 81 -2.01 58.95 69.17
CA ASP A 81 -2.53 59.89 68.21
C ASP A 81 -3.37 59.16 67.16
N LEU A 82 -4.69 59.06 67.41
CA LEU A 82 -5.61 58.32 66.54
C LEU A 82 -5.78 58.99 65.15
N LEU A 83 -5.55 60.32 65.05
CA LEU A 83 -5.68 61.04 63.75
C LEU A 83 -4.49 60.61 62.81
N SER A 84 -3.28 60.65 63.36
CA SER A 84 -2.08 60.20 62.59
C SER A 84 -2.12 58.71 62.25
N LEU A 85 -2.58 57.85 63.17
CA LEU A 85 -2.78 56.45 62.94
C LEU A 85 -3.82 56.18 61.80
N SER A 86 -4.97 56.92 61.87
CA SER A 86 -6.00 56.83 60.85
C SER A 86 -5.51 57.27 59.47
N SER A 87 -4.74 58.35 59.43
CA SER A 87 -4.15 58.85 58.18
C SER A 87 -3.17 57.89 57.57
N ALA A 88 -2.33 57.24 58.41
CA ALA A 88 -1.38 56.23 57.96
C ALA A 88 -2.08 54.97 57.38
N VAL A 89 -3.12 54.47 58.06
CA VAL A 89 -3.87 53.29 57.57
C VAL A 89 -4.63 53.64 56.27
N GLU A 90 -5.21 54.84 56.17
CA GLU A 90 -5.89 55.26 54.95
C GLU A 90 -4.93 55.50 53.77
N ALA A 91 -3.72 55.99 54.05
CA ALA A 91 -2.66 56.07 53.01
C ALA A 91 -2.32 54.73 52.43
N ILE A 92 -2.15 53.70 53.26
CA ILE A 92 -1.84 52.28 52.75
C ILE A 92 -3.09 51.74 52.06
N ARG A 93 -4.31 52.00 52.49
CA ARG A 93 -5.52 51.55 51.81
C ARG A 93 -5.67 52.09 50.40
N ARG A 94 -5.11 53.23 50.09
CA ARG A 94 -5.11 53.81 48.73
C ARG A 94 -4.13 53.11 47.78
N GLU A 95 -3.25 52.29 48.30
CA GLU A 95 -2.37 51.50 47.49
C GLU A 95 -3.16 50.45 46.69
N PRO A 96 -2.82 50.22 45.41
CA PRO A 96 -3.44 49.19 44.59
C PRO A 96 -3.41 47.83 45.29
N ASP A 97 -4.52 47.10 45.17
CA ASP A 97 -4.71 45.74 45.70
C ASP A 97 -4.81 45.63 47.23
N VAL A 98 -4.69 46.72 47.98
CA VAL A 98 -4.95 46.71 49.42
C VAL A 98 -6.45 46.78 49.66
N VAL A 99 -7.02 45.75 50.26
CA VAL A 99 -8.44 45.62 50.61
C VAL A 99 -8.71 46.14 52.01
N SER A 100 -7.79 45.90 52.93
CA SER A 100 -7.92 46.26 54.32
C SER A 100 -6.58 46.54 54.98
N ALA A 101 -6.52 47.49 55.95
CA ALA A 101 -5.36 47.69 56.79
C ALA A 101 -5.84 48.00 58.21
N TRP A 102 -5.17 47.40 59.19
CA TRP A 102 -5.52 47.61 60.61
C TRP A 102 -4.31 47.52 61.54
N ILE A 103 -4.47 48.12 62.70
CA ILE A 103 -3.46 48.17 63.75
C ILE A 103 -4.05 47.51 64.99
N LEU A 104 -3.32 46.62 65.62
CA LEU A 104 -3.64 46.00 66.89
C LEU A 104 -2.74 46.57 67.98
N ASP A 105 -3.24 46.67 69.21
CA ASP A 105 -2.45 47.00 70.40
C ASP A 105 -1.70 45.76 70.93
N HIS A 106 -0.97 45.89 72.02
CA HIS A 106 -0.24 44.86 72.70
C HIS A 106 -1.12 43.73 73.29
N GLN A 107 -2.44 43.99 73.44
CA GLN A 107 -3.43 43.00 73.88
C GLN A 107 -4.17 42.32 72.72
N GLY A 108 -3.87 42.72 71.49
CA GLY A 108 -4.56 42.25 70.31
C GLY A 108 -5.90 42.91 70.01
N ALA A 109 -6.21 44.02 70.70
CA ALA A 109 -7.42 44.82 70.41
C ALA A 109 -7.17 45.70 69.18
N VAL A 110 -8.21 45.90 68.35
CA VAL A 110 -8.16 46.80 67.17
C VAL A 110 -8.10 48.22 67.61
N VAL A 111 -6.98 48.91 67.31
CA VAL A 111 -6.85 50.39 67.61
C VAL A 111 -7.47 51.20 66.50
N ILE A 112 -7.15 50.87 65.24
CA ILE A 112 -7.70 51.51 64.06
C ILE A 112 -7.83 50.46 62.94
N ARG A 113 -8.88 50.64 62.10
CA ARG A 113 -9.16 49.82 60.92
C ARG A 113 -9.72 50.68 59.79
N SER A 114 -9.34 50.37 58.55
CA SER A 114 -9.72 51.12 57.35
C SER A 114 -11.00 50.63 56.67
N ASP A 115 -11.64 49.57 57.14
CA ASP A 115 -12.80 48.94 56.52
C ASP A 115 -14.02 48.92 57.45
N ALA A 116 -15.23 48.99 56.87
CA ALA A 116 -16.50 49.00 57.61
C ALA A 116 -17.04 47.59 57.94
N GLU A 117 -16.43 46.51 57.44
CA GLU A 117 -16.87 45.13 57.69
C GLU A 117 -16.09 44.41 58.80
N PRO A 118 -16.75 43.59 59.62
CA PRO A 118 -16.08 42.79 60.64
C PRO A 118 -15.24 41.72 59.96
N GLY A 119 -13.91 41.95 59.90
CA GLY A 119 -12.94 40.93 59.47
C GLY A 119 -12.85 39.74 60.43
N PRO A 120 -12.22 38.68 60.07
CA PRO A 120 -12.09 37.52 60.91
C PRO A 120 -11.41 37.86 62.24
N ARG A 121 -11.99 37.39 63.35
CA ARG A 121 -11.42 37.51 64.69
C ARG A 121 -9.96 36.95 64.59
N ALA A 122 -9.00 37.71 65.14
CA ALA A 122 -7.59 37.37 65.19
C ALA A 122 -7.37 36.20 66.12
N ALA A 123 -7.74 35.01 65.72
CA ALA A 123 -7.38 33.77 66.40
C ALA A 123 -6.16 33.19 65.70
N GLY A 124 -4.96 33.37 66.26
CA GLY A 124 -3.79 32.56 66.00
C GLY A 124 -2.92 32.98 64.80
N LEU A 125 -2.60 34.27 64.62
CA LEU A 125 -1.61 34.70 63.61
C LEU A 125 -0.18 34.59 64.21
N THR A 126 0.49 33.47 63.94
CA THR A 126 1.93 33.33 64.10
C THR A 126 2.65 34.10 62.99
N SER A 127 3.64 34.87 63.35
CA SER A 127 4.51 35.67 62.47
C SER A 127 5.18 34.80 61.40
N GLY A 128 4.95 35.18 60.13
CA GLY A 128 5.78 34.70 59.04
C GLY A 128 5.04 33.88 58.01
N ARG A 129 4.83 34.50 56.84
CA ARG A 129 4.21 34.05 55.58
C ARG A 129 2.67 34.16 55.57
N GLY A 130 2.17 34.95 54.63
CA GLY A 130 0.76 35.26 54.46
C GLY A 130 -0.13 34.03 54.55
N ALA A 131 -0.99 34.01 55.59
CA ALA A 131 -2.01 32.98 55.72
C ALA A 131 -3.32 33.53 55.07
N PRO A 132 -4.06 32.76 54.31
CA PRO A 132 -5.34 33.19 53.72
C PRO A 132 -6.37 33.35 54.84
N ALA A 133 -6.84 34.60 55.05
CA ALA A 133 -7.85 34.90 56.05
C ALA A 133 -9.31 34.73 55.55
N ARG A 134 -9.52 34.72 54.26
CA ARG A 134 -10.69 34.31 53.43
C ARG A 134 -10.18 33.91 52.07
N ASP A 135 -10.96 33.19 51.26
CA ASP A 135 -10.54 32.64 49.96
C ASP A 135 -9.87 33.63 48.98
N ASP A 136 -10.01 34.97 49.21
CA ASP A 136 -9.55 36.01 48.28
C ASP A 136 -8.58 37.06 48.86
N VAL A 137 -8.13 36.95 50.12
CA VAL A 137 -7.29 37.97 50.78
C VAL A 137 -6.06 37.35 51.48
N MET A 138 -4.86 37.80 51.11
CA MET A 138 -3.61 37.48 51.82
C MET A 138 -3.31 38.56 52.86
N VAL A 139 -3.08 38.17 54.13
CA VAL A 139 -2.76 39.08 55.23
C VAL A 139 -1.28 39.04 55.55
N PHE A 140 -0.67 40.22 55.55
CA PHE A 140 0.74 40.45 55.93
C PHE A 140 0.78 41.23 57.22
N SER A 141 1.58 40.77 58.16
CA SER A 141 1.66 41.40 59.51
C SER A 141 3.12 41.69 59.90
N ALA A 142 3.28 42.81 60.61
CA ALA A 142 4.56 43.18 61.21
C ALA A 142 4.38 43.66 62.63
N PRO A 143 5.20 43.22 63.62
CA PRO A 143 5.10 43.69 65.01
C PRO A 143 5.71 45.06 65.12
N VAL A 144 5.02 45.93 65.84
CA VAL A 144 5.47 47.30 66.19
C VAL A 144 6.24 47.21 67.51
N THR A 145 7.56 47.41 67.45
CA THR A 145 8.45 47.28 68.63
C THR A 145 9.05 48.63 69.02
N TYR A 146 9.16 48.85 70.33
CA TYR A 146 9.89 49.97 70.89
C TYR A 146 10.85 49.47 71.95
N GLY A 147 12.17 49.51 71.64
CA GLY A 147 13.15 48.82 72.42
C GLY A 147 12.87 47.28 72.42
N PRO A 148 12.93 46.68 73.63
CA PRO A 148 12.70 45.19 73.73
C PRO A 148 11.18 44.85 73.83
N ARG A 149 10.25 45.84 73.83
CA ARG A 149 8.81 45.59 73.97
C ARG A 149 8.07 45.71 72.67
N THR A 150 7.17 44.78 72.43
CA THR A 150 6.15 44.89 71.36
C THR A 150 4.98 45.72 71.87
N ILE A 151 4.68 46.83 71.19
CA ILE A 151 3.61 47.80 71.58
C ILE A 151 2.35 47.59 70.78
N GLY A 152 2.39 46.80 69.70
CA GLY A 152 1.29 46.45 68.84
C GLY A 152 1.72 45.67 67.58
N SER A 153 0.82 45.54 66.59
CA SER A 153 1.11 44.95 65.29
C SER A 153 0.32 45.65 64.20
N VAL A 154 0.91 45.75 63.01
CA VAL A 154 0.27 46.26 61.82
C VAL A 154 -0.10 45.11 60.90
N HIS A 155 -1.21 45.22 60.22
CA HIS A 155 -1.72 44.22 59.32
C HIS A 155 -2.20 44.89 58.05
N VAL A 156 -1.84 44.26 56.88
CA VAL A 156 -2.24 44.67 55.54
C VAL A 156 -2.83 43.49 54.82
N GLY A 157 -4.13 43.61 54.46
CA GLY A 157 -4.83 42.61 53.66
C GLY A 157 -4.77 42.97 52.17
N MET A 158 -4.16 42.12 51.36
CA MET A 158 -4.09 42.29 49.92
C MET A 158 -5.09 41.38 49.21
N GLY A 159 -5.93 41.96 48.36
CA GLY A 159 -6.91 41.22 47.56
C GLY A 159 -6.27 40.52 46.34
N MET A 160 -6.80 39.34 46.02
CA MET A 160 -6.36 38.55 44.87
C MET A 160 -7.08 38.94 43.56
N ALA A 161 -8.00 39.91 43.55
CA ALA A 161 -8.80 40.27 42.39
C ALA A 161 -7.98 40.75 41.19
N HIS A 162 -6.82 41.38 41.40
CA HIS A 162 -5.89 41.72 40.33
C HIS A 162 -5.13 40.47 39.83
N ALA A 163 -4.76 39.59 40.74
CA ALA A 163 -4.11 38.29 40.38
C ALA A 163 -5.07 37.44 39.53
N ASP A 164 -6.37 37.41 39.82
CA ASP A 164 -7.36 36.66 39.03
C ASP A 164 -7.49 37.17 37.60
N ARG A 165 -7.48 38.49 37.39
CA ARG A 165 -7.51 39.06 36.03
C ARG A 165 -6.24 38.71 35.27
N THR A 166 -5.10 38.77 35.92
CA THR A 166 -3.80 38.39 35.35
C THR A 166 -3.74 36.88 35.01
N LEU A 167 -4.24 36.04 35.92
CA LEU A 167 -4.39 34.60 35.68
C LEU A 167 -5.32 34.28 34.51
N ALA A 168 -6.44 35.01 34.40
CA ALA A 168 -7.36 34.84 33.26
C ALA A 168 -6.73 35.22 31.91
N GLN A 169 -5.90 36.28 31.89
CA GLN A 169 -5.12 36.65 30.70
C GLN A 169 -4.07 35.62 30.38
N THR A 170 -3.30 35.18 31.38
CA THR A 170 -2.30 34.14 31.25
C THR A 170 -2.89 32.83 30.71
N ARG A 171 -4.02 32.38 31.26
CA ARG A 171 -4.74 31.21 30.78
C ARG A 171 -5.08 31.31 29.28
N ARG A 172 -5.54 32.49 28.84
CA ARG A 172 -5.83 32.74 27.41
C ARG A 172 -4.58 32.69 26.54
N HIS A 173 -3.44 33.18 27.03
CA HIS A 173 -2.16 33.08 26.32
C HIS A 173 -1.67 31.66 26.24
N VAL A 174 -1.72 30.91 27.33
CA VAL A 174 -1.34 29.48 27.37
C VAL A 174 -2.20 28.67 26.41
N ILE A 175 -3.52 28.85 26.41
CA ILE A 175 -4.42 28.15 25.49
C ILE A 175 -4.09 28.48 24.03
N ARG A 176 -3.86 29.77 23.69
CA ARG A 176 -3.49 30.17 22.32
C ARG A 176 -2.20 29.58 21.88
N THR A 177 -1.17 29.59 22.73
CA THR A 177 0.14 28.98 22.42
C THR A 177 0.02 27.46 22.24
N MET A 178 -0.81 26.82 23.05
CA MET A 178 -1.10 25.38 22.97
C MET A 178 -1.83 25.03 21.66
N VAL A 179 -2.86 25.79 21.27
CA VAL A 179 -3.57 25.60 20.00
C VAL A 179 -2.64 25.82 18.81
N PHE A 180 -1.83 26.86 18.83
CA PHE A 180 -0.87 27.18 17.78
C PHE A 180 0.19 26.06 17.65
N GLY A 181 0.74 25.60 18.77
CA GLY A 181 1.66 24.45 18.80
C GLY A 181 1.00 23.20 18.20
N LEU A 182 -0.23 22.88 18.60
CA LEU A 182 -0.95 21.71 18.08
C LEU A 182 -1.15 21.79 16.55
N MET A 183 -1.47 22.98 16.02
CA MET A 183 -1.59 23.20 14.57
C MET A 183 -0.26 22.96 13.84
N ILE A 184 0.85 23.46 14.39
CA ILE A 184 2.20 23.21 13.81
C ILE A 184 2.53 21.72 13.83
N GLY A 185 2.26 21.03 14.94
CA GLY A 185 2.49 19.58 15.05
C GLY A 185 1.66 18.77 14.04
N MET A 186 0.40 19.16 13.86
CA MET A 186 -0.48 18.51 12.88
C MET A 186 -0.01 18.75 11.44
N ALA A 187 0.40 19.98 11.12
CA ALA A 187 0.98 20.31 9.82
C ALA A 187 2.30 19.55 9.57
N GLY A 188 3.17 19.44 10.58
CA GLY A 188 4.40 18.68 10.52
C GLY A 188 4.16 17.18 10.31
N THR A 189 3.20 16.59 11.03
CA THR A 189 2.79 15.21 10.87
C THR A 189 2.23 14.94 9.47
N PHE A 190 1.38 15.84 8.97
CA PHE A 190 0.84 15.75 7.61
C PHE A 190 1.96 15.85 6.55
N ALA A 191 2.90 16.77 6.72
CA ALA A 191 4.06 16.89 5.84
C ALA A 191 4.91 15.60 5.85
N LEU A 192 5.20 15.06 7.04
CA LEU A 192 5.95 13.81 7.19
C LEU A 192 5.26 12.64 6.46
N ALA A 193 3.95 12.51 6.64
CA ALA A 193 3.16 11.49 5.96
C ALA A 193 3.22 11.62 4.44
N ARG A 194 3.11 12.85 3.92
CA ARG A 194 3.14 13.11 2.48
C ARG A 194 4.54 12.92 1.87
N PHE A 195 5.59 13.36 2.57
CA PHE A 195 6.94 13.37 2.02
C PHE A 195 7.67 12.04 2.21
N PHE A 196 7.40 11.27 3.23
CA PHE A 196 8.12 10.02 3.50
C PHE A 196 7.23 8.78 3.35
N VAL A 197 6.02 8.80 3.90
CA VAL A 197 5.18 7.59 3.94
C VAL A 197 4.61 7.27 2.57
N LYS A 198 4.04 8.27 1.87
CA LYS A 198 3.40 8.04 0.58
C LYS A 198 4.32 7.48 -0.51
N PRO A 199 5.57 7.98 -0.72
CA PRO A 199 6.50 7.40 -1.70
C PRO A 199 6.90 5.95 -1.39
N VAL A 200 7.10 5.62 -0.11
CA VAL A 200 7.40 4.24 0.30
C VAL A 200 6.21 3.32 0.02
N ASP A 201 4.97 3.80 0.20
CA ASP A 201 3.78 3.03 -0.15
C ASP A 201 3.70 2.69 -1.62
N LEU A 202 4.00 3.66 -2.49
CA LEU A 202 4.02 3.43 -3.92
C LEU A 202 5.05 2.35 -4.32
N LEU A 203 6.24 2.36 -3.68
CA LEU A 203 7.24 1.32 -3.89
C LEU A 203 6.78 -0.07 -3.43
N VAL A 204 6.12 -0.14 -2.27
CA VAL A 204 5.57 -1.40 -1.75
C VAL A 204 4.47 -1.94 -2.68
N GLU A 205 3.56 -1.08 -3.14
CA GLU A 205 2.49 -1.46 -4.06
C GLU A 205 3.07 -1.94 -5.41
N ALA A 206 4.04 -1.19 -5.96
CA ALA A 206 4.73 -1.59 -7.18
C ALA A 206 5.46 -2.94 -7.02
N THR A 207 6.08 -3.18 -5.85
CA THR A 207 6.72 -4.48 -5.57
C THR A 207 5.72 -5.62 -5.54
N HIS A 208 4.52 -5.40 -4.99
CA HIS A 208 3.45 -6.41 -5.00
C HIS A 208 2.92 -6.69 -6.41
N GLU A 209 2.79 -5.67 -7.25
CA GLU A 209 2.39 -5.85 -8.65
C GLU A 209 3.47 -6.61 -9.45
N ALA A 210 4.76 -6.27 -9.25
CA ALA A 210 5.85 -7.00 -9.85
C ALA A 210 5.85 -8.49 -9.43
N ALA A 211 5.60 -8.78 -8.16
CA ALA A 211 5.49 -10.15 -7.65
C ALA A 211 4.30 -10.94 -8.25
N ARG A 212 3.29 -10.26 -8.78
CA ARG A 212 2.16 -10.86 -9.51
C ARG A 212 2.45 -11.06 -11.00
N GLY A 213 3.66 -10.69 -11.44
CA GLY A 213 4.07 -10.80 -12.84
C GLY A 213 3.80 -9.57 -13.69
N ASN A 214 3.27 -8.49 -13.13
CA ASN A 214 3.11 -7.24 -13.87
C ASN A 214 4.46 -6.50 -13.87
N LEU A 215 5.19 -6.60 -14.98
CA LEU A 215 6.49 -5.94 -15.18
C LEU A 215 6.38 -4.62 -15.97
N ASP A 216 5.17 -4.19 -16.34
CA ASP A 216 4.93 -2.91 -17.05
C ASP A 216 4.68 -1.74 -16.09
N ILE A 217 5.14 -1.86 -14.84
CA ILE A 217 5.03 -0.85 -13.81
C ILE A 217 6.25 0.07 -13.77
N GLN A 218 6.00 1.33 -13.48
CA GLN A 218 7.04 2.33 -13.27
C GLN A 218 6.71 3.22 -12.08
N VAL A 219 7.62 3.32 -11.12
CA VAL A 219 7.50 4.23 -9.98
C VAL A 219 8.02 5.61 -10.37
N PRO A 220 7.22 6.70 -10.18
CA PRO A 220 7.65 8.04 -10.54
C PRO A 220 8.85 8.51 -9.72
N VAL A 221 9.93 8.92 -10.38
CA VAL A 221 11.14 9.48 -9.75
C VAL A 221 11.07 11.00 -9.79
N HIS A 222 10.52 11.61 -8.72
CA HIS A 222 10.37 13.07 -8.63
C HIS A 222 11.31 13.70 -7.59
N ARG A 223 12.16 12.90 -6.96
CA ARG A 223 13.01 13.29 -5.83
C ARG A 223 14.48 13.05 -6.13
N ARG A 224 15.35 13.86 -5.49
CA ARG A 224 16.80 13.74 -5.59
C ARG A 224 17.41 13.34 -4.23
N ASP A 225 16.75 12.47 -3.49
CA ASP A 225 17.18 11.91 -2.21
C ASP A 225 17.23 10.38 -2.27
N GLU A 226 17.49 9.73 -1.14
CA GLU A 226 17.62 8.28 -1.04
C GLU A 226 16.36 7.54 -1.48
N ILE A 227 15.18 8.12 -1.29
CA ILE A 227 13.91 7.56 -1.75
C ILE A 227 13.81 7.63 -3.28
N GLY A 228 14.30 8.73 -3.87
CA GLY A 228 14.39 8.86 -5.33
C GLY A 228 15.36 7.85 -5.93
N ALA A 229 16.55 7.68 -5.33
CA ALA A 229 17.54 6.69 -5.75
C ALA A 229 17.00 5.25 -5.63
N LEU A 230 16.23 4.96 -4.58
CA LEU A 230 15.57 3.67 -4.42
C LEU A 230 14.51 3.41 -5.51
N ALA A 231 13.72 4.41 -5.86
CA ALA A 231 12.72 4.30 -6.93
C ALA A 231 13.39 4.07 -8.31
N GLU A 232 14.51 4.74 -8.57
CA GLU A 232 15.30 4.55 -9.80
C GLU A 232 15.89 3.14 -9.87
N SER A 233 16.49 2.67 -8.77
CA SER A 233 17.03 1.31 -8.66
C SER A 233 15.94 0.24 -8.84
N PHE A 234 14.75 0.47 -8.28
CA PHE A 234 13.59 -0.39 -8.47
C PHE A 234 13.17 -0.44 -9.95
N ASN A 235 13.04 0.71 -10.61
CA ASN A 235 12.67 0.78 -12.02
C ASN A 235 13.70 0.05 -12.92
N THR A 236 15.00 0.22 -12.63
CA THR A 236 16.07 -0.50 -13.34
C THR A 236 15.95 -2.01 -13.15
N MET A 237 15.73 -2.46 -11.91
CA MET A 237 15.54 -3.88 -11.61
C MET A 237 14.33 -4.48 -12.36
N ILE A 238 13.22 -3.76 -12.45
CA ILE A 238 12.03 -4.21 -13.19
C ILE A 238 12.31 -4.30 -14.69
N ALA A 239 13.00 -3.30 -15.24
CA ALA A 239 13.40 -3.31 -16.65
C ALA A 239 14.33 -4.50 -16.98
N ASP A 240 15.32 -4.76 -16.13
CA ASP A 240 16.24 -5.90 -16.28
C ASP A 240 15.51 -7.24 -16.17
N LEU A 241 14.58 -7.35 -15.21
CA LEU A 241 13.76 -8.56 -15.02
C LEU A 241 12.87 -8.82 -16.25
N ARG A 242 12.28 -7.78 -16.83
CA ARG A 242 11.49 -7.88 -18.05
C ARG A 242 12.34 -8.37 -19.23
N VAL A 243 13.53 -7.76 -19.44
CA VAL A 243 14.45 -8.18 -20.49
C VAL A 243 14.89 -9.64 -20.30
N ALA A 244 15.19 -10.04 -19.07
CA ALA A 244 15.55 -11.42 -18.77
C ALA A 244 14.41 -12.40 -19.06
N THR A 245 13.17 -12.05 -18.65
CA THR A 245 11.98 -12.88 -18.90
C THR A 245 11.71 -13.04 -20.39
N ASP A 246 11.76 -11.93 -21.15
CA ASP A 246 11.58 -11.94 -22.60
C ASP A 246 12.68 -12.76 -23.31
N SER A 247 13.91 -12.71 -22.80
CA SER A 247 15.04 -13.49 -23.33
C SER A 247 14.85 -14.99 -23.08
N ILE A 248 14.39 -15.36 -21.88
CA ILE A 248 14.10 -16.76 -21.55
C ILE A 248 12.97 -17.29 -22.44
N GLN A 249 11.90 -16.53 -22.64
CA GLN A 249 10.78 -16.94 -23.51
C GLN A 249 11.22 -17.14 -24.95
N ARG A 250 12.03 -16.21 -25.49
CA ARG A 250 12.59 -16.37 -26.84
C ARG A 250 13.52 -17.58 -26.94
N GLY A 251 14.44 -17.75 -26.01
CA GLY A 251 15.34 -18.91 -25.99
C GLY A 251 14.60 -20.23 -25.87
N TYR A 252 13.47 -20.27 -25.16
CA TYR A 252 12.62 -21.45 -25.10
C TYR A 252 11.97 -21.78 -26.46
N LEU A 253 11.46 -20.77 -27.18
CA LEU A 253 10.90 -20.93 -28.51
C LEU A 253 11.96 -21.38 -29.51
N ASP A 254 13.13 -20.75 -29.50
CA ASP A 254 14.26 -21.12 -30.39
C ASP A 254 14.72 -22.56 -30.16
N MET A 255 14.80 -23.01 -28.91
CA MET A 255 15.13 -24.40 -28.58
C MET A 255 14.05 -25.37 -29.08
N THR A 256 12.78 -25.00 -28.96
CA THR A 256 11.65 -25.80 -29.44
C THR A 256 11.68 -25.94 -30.96
N ILE A 257 11.96 -24.86 -31.69
CA ILE A 257 12.14 -24.87 -33.15
C ILE A 257 13.34 -25.74 -33.54
N ALA A 258 14.46 -25.63 -32.82
CA ALA A 258 15.65 -26.46 -33.10
C ALA A 258 15.39 -27.93 -32.86
N LEU A 259 14.61 -28.30 -31.82
CA LEU A 259 14.19 -29.69 -31.58
C LEU A 259 13.27 -30.21 -32.70
N ALA A 260 12.29 -29.43 -33.14
CA ALA A 260 11.42 -29.78 -34.26
C ALA A 260 12.24 -29.98 -35.54
N ALA A 261 13.17 -29.05 -35.84
CA ALA A 261 14.06 -29.18 -37.00
C ALA A 261 14.98 -30.41 -36.93
N ALA A 262 15.45 -30.80 -35.71
CA ALA A 262 16.24 -32.04 -35.55
C ALA A 262 15.42 -33.29 -35.83
N ILE A 263 14.10 -33.28 -35.55
CA ILE A 263 13.19 -34.38 -35.87
C ILE A 263 12.86 -34.36 -37.36
N GLU A 264 12.64 -33.19 -37.96
CA GLU A 264 12.48 -33.03 -39.40
C GLU A 264 13.72 -33.58 -40.18
N ALA A 265 14.94 -33.39 -39.66
CA ALA A 265 16.16 -33.92 -40.26
C ALA A 265 16.20 -35.46 -40.27
N LYS A 266 15.45 -36.12 -39.39
CA LYS A 266 15.27 -37.58 -39.41
C LYS A 266 14.29 -38.01 -40.52
N ASP A 267 13.31 -37.19 -40.84
CA ASP A 267 12.35 -37.31 -41.94
C ASP A 267 12.79 -36.37 -43.08
N GLU A 268 13.67 -36.85 -43.95
CA GLU A 268 14.41 -36.09 -44.99
C GLU A 268 13.53 -35.19 -45.90
N TYR A 269 12.20 -35.28 -45.77
CA TYR A 269 11.19 -34.69 -46.64
C TYR A 269 10.41 -33.54 -46.02
N THR A 270 10.69 -33.20 -44.77
CA THR A 270 9.89 -32.22 -44.00
C THR A 270 10.63 -30.91 -43.75
N LYS A 271 11.75 -30.63 -44.47
CA LYS A 271 12.49 -29.36 -44.28
C LYS A 271 11.58 -28.14 -44.44
N GLY A 272 11.45 -27.38 -43.36
CA GLY A 272 10.61 -26.17 -43.28
C GLY A 272 9.09 -26.42 -43.19
N HIS A 273 8.66 -27.69 -43.14
CA HIS A 273 7.26 -28.08 -43.02
C HIS A 273 6.66 -27.54 -41.72
N CYS A 274 7.25 -27.82 -40.55
CA CYS A 274 6.71 -27.32 -39.27
C CYS A 274 6.63 -25.79 -39.20
N GLN A 275 7.59 -25.10 -39.84
CA GLN A 275 7.58 -23.64 -39.92
C GLN A 275 6.42 -23.11 -40.78
N ARG A 276 6.18 -23.74 -41.96
CA ARG A 276 5.06 -23.36 -42.83
C ARG A 276 3.71 -23.66 -42.19
N VAL A 277 3.55 -24.87 -41.62
CA VAL A 277 2.33 -25.27 -40.92
C VAL A 277 2.05 -24.32 -39.76
N SER A 278 3.04 -23.94 -38.98
CA SER A 278 2.92 -22.97 -37.91
C SER A 278 2.49 -21.58 -38.44
N ALA A 279 3.14 -21.09 -39.51
CA ALA A 279 2.79 -19.80 -40.08
C ALA A 279 1.36 -19.78 -40.65
N TYR A 280 0.91 -20.83 -41.30
CA TYR A 280 -0.48 -20.97 -41.79
C TYR A 280 -1.46 -21.00 -40.60
N ALA A 281 -1.15 -21.77 -39.56
CA ALA A 281 -1.97 -21.88 -38.36
C ALA A 281 -2.12 -20.53 -37.63
N VAL A 282 -1.03 -19.77 -37.50
CA VAL A 282 -1.02 -18.44 -36.87
C VAL A 282 -1.89 -17.44 -37.66
N GLU A 283 -1.84 -17.46 -38.99
CA GLU A 283 -2.69 -16.59 -39.82
C GLU A 283 -4.18 -16.97 -39.68
N ILE A 284 -4.51 -18.27 -39.64
CA ILE A 284 -5.88 -18.73 -39.36
C ILE A 284 -6.33 -18.24 -37.97
N GLY A 285 -5.47 -18.43 -36.94
CA GLY A 285 -5.74 -18.00 -35.57
C GLY A 285 -5.96 -16.47 -35.45
N THR A 286 -5.19 -15.69 -36.20
CA THR A 286 -5.34 -14.23 -36.29
C THR A 286 -6.70 -13.83 -36.87
N ARG A 287 -7.14 -14.53 -37.94
CA ARG A 287 -8.49 -14.31 -38.52
C ARG A 287 -9.64 -14.68 -37.58
N LEU A 288 -9.40 -15.67 -36.72
CA LEU A 288 -10.33 -16.09 -35.66
C LEU A 288 -10.28 -15.17 -34.43
N ALA A 289 -9.39 -14.18 -34.40
CA ALA A 289 -9.15 -13.29 -33.27
C ALA A 289 -8.88 -14.06 -31.96
N LEU A 290 -8.03 -15.09 -32.02
CA LEU A 290 -7.68 -15.88 -30.85
C LEU A 290 -6.90 -15.02 -29.85
N PRO A 291 -7.11 -15.21 -28.52
CA PRO A 291 -6.35 -14.53 -27.48
C PRO A 291 -4.85 -14.86 -27.57
N ASP A 292 -3.98 -13.96 -27.11
CA ASP A 292 -2.52 -14.09 -27.22
C ASP A 292 -1.97 -15.38 -26.61
N HIS A 293 -2.54 -15.86 -25.48
CA HIS A 293 -2.13 -17.11 -24.86
C HIS A 293 -2.48 -18.33 -25.75
N THR A 294 -3.65 -18.32 -26.38
CA THR A 294 -4.09 -19.37 -27.30
C THR A 294 -3.28 -19.34 -28.60
N MET A 295 -2.88 -18.16 -29.06
CA MET A 295 -2.00 -18.01 -30.23
C MET A 295 -0.62 -18.63 -29.97
N ARG A 296 -0.05 -18.42 -28.78
CA ARG A 296 1.22 -19.07 -28.41
C ARG A 296 1.11 -20.59 -28.35
N ASP A 297 0.03 -21.10 -27.77
CA ASP A 297 -0.22 -22.54 -27.73
C ASP A 297 -0.41 -23.12 -29.14
N LEU A 298 -1.10 -22.41 -30.04
CA LEU A 298 -1.29 -22.78 -31.44
C LEU A 298 0.04 -22.85 -32.20
N GLU A 299 0.89 -21.83 -32.05
CA GLU A 299 2.21 -21.78 -32.66
C GLU A 299 3.09 -22.97 -32.23
N LEU A 300 3.19 -23.21 -30.90
CA LEU A 300 3.94 -24.31 -30.33
C LEU A 300 3.37 -25.68 -30.77
N ALA A 301 2.06 -25.84 -30.76
CA ALA A 301 1.40 -27.06 -31.18
C ALA A 301 1.64 -27.36 -32.68
N ALA A 302 1.61 -26.33 -33.52
CA ALA A 302 1.87 -26.46 -34.93
C ALA A 302 3.34 -26.81 -35.23
N ILE A 303 4.31 -26.26 -34.46
CA ILE A 303 5.73 -26.61 -34.57
C ILE A 303 5.99 -28.05 -34.10
N LEU A 304 5.30 -28.50 -33.03
CA LEU A 304 5.57 -29.78 -32.37
C LEU A 304 4.59 -30.89 -32.73
N HIS A 305 3.65 -30.70 -33.65
CA HIS A 305 2.60 -31.70 -33.95
C HIS A 305 3.16 -33.08 -34.31
N ASP A 306 4.27 -33.08 -35.00
CA ASP A 306 4.97 -34.27 -35.52
C ASP A 306 6.10 -34.76 -34.60
N ILE A 307 6.31 -34.21 -33.39
CA ILE A 307 7.42 -34.58 -32.49
C ILE A 307 7.45 -36.08 -32.18
N GLY A 308 6.32 -36.74 -32.18
CA GLY A 308 6.19 -38.16 -31.90
C GLY A 308 6.80 -39.06 -32.99
N LYS A 309 7.12 -38.56 -34.18
CA LYS A 309 7.86 -39.29 -35.22
C LYS A 309 9.24 -39.75 -34.74
N ILE A 310 9.79 -39.13 -33.70
CA ILE A 310 11.04 -39.60 -33.08
C ILE A 310 10.94 -41.06 -32.58
N GLY A 311 9.74 -41.49 -32.18
CA GLY A 311 9.47 -42.85 -31.71
C GLY A 311 9.11 -43.84 -32.80
N ILE A 312 9.05 -43.41 -34.05
CA ILE A 312 8.78 -44.30 -35.21
C ILE A 312 10.08 -44.83 -35.80
N ASP A 313 10.05 -46.09 -36.20
CA ASP A 313 11.22 -46.74 -36.83
C ASP A 313 11.62 -45.99 -38.12
N GLU A 314 12.90 -45.70 -38.26
CA GLU A 314 13.47 -45.01 -39.41
C GLU A 314 13.20 -45.75 -40.74
N ALA A 315 13.14 -47.09 -40.71
CA ALA A 315 12.81 -47.94 -41.87
C ALA A 315 11.36 -47.67 -42.36
N ILE A 316 10.45 -47.32 -41.47
CA ILE A 316 9.06 -46.93 -41.78
C ILE A 316 9.02 -45.50 -42.30
N LEU A 317 9.68 -44.57 -41.60
CA LEU A 317 9.70 -43.13 -41.96
C LEU A 317 10.31 -42.91 -43.36
N ARG A 318 11.40 -43.58 -43.69
CA ARG A 318 12.16 -43.42 -44.94
C ARG A 318 11.79 -44.45 -46.03
N LYS A 319 10.71 -45.23 -45.82
CA LYS A 319 10.34 -46.27 -46.77
C LYS A 319 9.96 -45.66 -48.13
N PRO A 320 10.64 -46.09 -49.21
CA PRO A 320 10.41 -45.53 -50.55
C PRO A 320 9.13 -46.05 -51.26
N THR A 321 8.37 -46.90 -50.63
CA THR A 321 7.13 -47.47 -51.18
C THR A 321 5.95 -47.18 -50.23
N ARG A 322 4.74 -47.52 -50.65
CA ARG A 322 3.60 -47.42 -49.76
C ARG A 322 3.80 -48.27 -48.52
N LEU A 323 3.40 -47.77 -47.37
CA LEU A 323 3.43 -48.48 -46.09
C LEU A 323 2.46 -49.65 -46.13
N THR A 324 2.83 -50.79 -45.52
CA THR A 324 1.90 -51.88 -45.24
C THR A 324 0.87 -51.46 -44.23
N PHE A 325 -0.14 -52.28 -43.96
CA PHE A 325 -1.16 -51.99 -42.95
C PHE A 325 -0.55 -51.86 -41.55
N GLU A 326 0.36 -52.76 -41.18
CA GLU A 326 1.09 -52.78 -39.91
C GLU A 326 1.97 -51.54 -39.73
N GLU A 327 2.73 -51.19 -40.79
CA GLU A 327 3.56 -50.00 -40.82
C GLU A 327 2.72 -48.70 -40.73
N MET A 328 1.56 -48.67 -41.34
CA MET A 328 0.61 -47.57 -41.24
C MET A 328 0.06 -47.44 -39.82
N GLN A 329 -0.26 -48.58 -39.16
CA GLN A 329 -0.66 -48.57 -37.75
C GLN A 329 0.46 -48.00 -36.84
N ALA A 330 1.71 -48.44 -37.08
CA ALA A 330 2.85 -47.89 -36.35
C ALA A 330 3.00 -46.38 -36.58
N MET A 331 2.81 -45.89 -37.81
CA MET A 331 2.83 -44.48 -38.14
C MET A 331 1.71 -43.70 -37.39
N HIS A 332 0.50 -44.29 -37.25
CA HIS A 332 -0.61 -43.69 -36.55
C HIS A 332 -0.39 -43.52 -35.04
N GLU A 333 0.65 -44.12 -34.47
CA GLU A 333 1.03 -43.95 -33.07
C GLU A 333 1.76 -42.64 -32.78
N HIS A 334 2.30 -41.91 -33.81
CA HIS A 334 3.09 -40.71 -33.53
C HIS A 334 2.34 -39.61 -32.77
N PRO A 335 1.01 -39.34 -32.94
CA PRO A 335 0.33 -38.33 -32.14
C PRO A 335 0.32 -38.69 -30.65
N ALA A 336 0.09 -39.98 -30.32
CA ALA A 336 0.08 -40.47 -28.96
C ALA A 336 1.50 -40.51 -28.33
N ILE A 337 2.53 -40.82 -29.14
CA ILE A 337 3.93 -40.73 -28.69
C ILE A 337 4.29 -39.27 -28.41
N GLY A 338 3.93 -38.36 -29.31
CA GLY A 338 4.15 -36.92 -29.15
C GLY A 338 3.50 -36.34 -27.89
N GLU A 339 2.25 -36.71 -27.67
CA GLU A 339 1.51 -36.32 -26.46
C GLU A 339 2.25 -36.79 -25.19
N ARG A 340 2.70 -38.03 -25.15
CA ARG A 340 3.41 -38.59 -24.00
C ARG A 340 4.77 -37.91 -23.76
N ILE A 341 5.48 -37.52 -24.82
CA ILE A 341 6.75 -36.78 -24.73
C ILE A 341 6.49 -35.40 -24.13
N LEU A 342 5.56 -34.62 -24.69
CA LEU A 342 5.31 -33.25 -24.30
C LEU A 342 4.63 -33.16 -22.94
N ARG A 343 3.82 -34.11 -22.55
CA ARG A 343 3.19 -34.18 -21.23
C ARG A 343 4.18 -34.25 -20.07
N SER A 344 5.42 -34.69 -20.31
CA SER A 344 6.47 -34.72 -19.29
C SER A 344 7.05 -33.33 -18.98
N VAL A 345 6.71 -32.32 -19.79
CA VAL A 345 7.23 -30.94 -19.69
C VAL A 345 6.08 -30.02 -19.28
N GLU A 346 6.06 -29.52 -18.02
CA GLU A 346 4.95 -28.77 -17.46
C GLU A 346 4.43 -27.61 -18.35
N PRO A 347 5.26 -26.74 -18.94
CA PRO A 347 4.79 -25.68 -19.83
C PRO A 347 4.13 -26.17 -21.13
N LEU A 348 4.30 -27.44 -21.50
CA LEU A 348 3.78 -28.02 -22.74
C LEU A 348 2.55 -28.94 -22.55
N HIS A 349 2.02 -29.04 -21.33
CA HIS A 349 0.88 -29.93 -21.06
C HIS A 349 -0.34 -29.62 -21.92
N LEU A 350 -0.65 -28.33 -22.14
CA LEU A 350 -1.74 -27.92 -23.04
C LEU A 350 -1.43 -28.26 -24.48
N VAL A 351 -0.22 -27.97 -24.94
CA VAL A 351 0.25 -28.31 -26.30
C VAL A 351 0.13 -29.81 -26.54
N ALA A 352 0.56 -30.62 -25.58
CA ALA A 352 0.45 -32.10 -25.65
C ALA A 352 -1.01 -32.54 -25.84
N SER A 353 -1.97 -31.88 -25.16
CA SER A 353 -3.39 -32.17 -25.28
C SER A 353 -3.98 -31.80 -26.64
N TYR A 354 -3.36 -30.91 -27.36
CA TYR A 354 -3.83 -30.49 -28.70
C TYR A 354 -3.24 -31.38 -29.81
N ILE A 355 -1.93 -31.67 -29.74
CA ILE A 355 -1.26 -32.39 -30.86
C ILE A 355 -1.77 -33.81 -31.05
N ILE A 356 -2.29 -34.46 -30.01
CA ILE A 356 -2.85 -35.81 -30.13
C ILE A 356 -4.04 -35.89 -31.11
N TYR A 357 -4.71 -34.74 -31.35
CA TYR A 357 -5.93 -34.69 -32.17
C TYR A 357 -5.70 -34.18 -33.61
N HIS A 358 -4.47 -33.85 -34.03
CA HIS A 358 -4.23 -33.19 -35.32
C HIS A 358 -4.57 -34.09 -36.56
N HIS A 359 -4.71 -35.40 -36.36
CA HIS A 359 -5.14 -36.35 -37.36
C HIS A 359 -6.61 -36.84 -37.15
N GLU A 360 -7.32 -36.26 -36.23
CA GLU A 360 -8.74 -36.52 -36.12
C GLU A 360 -9.50 -35.91 -37.29
N HIS A 361 -10.52 -36.62 -37.76
CA HIS A 361 -11.40 -36.14 -38.81
C HIS A 361 -12.65 -35.51 -38.21
N TYR A 362 -13.11 -34.43 -38.80
CA TYR A 362 -14.28 -33.72 -38.30
C TYR A 362 -15.54 -34.59 -38.21
N ASP A 363 -15.64 -35.66 -39.04
CA ASP A 363 -16.69 -36.66 -39.03
C ASP A 363 -16.48 -37.83 -38.04
N GLY A 364 -15.33 -37.85 -37.30
CA GLY A 364 -14.98 -38.89 -36.31
C GLY A 364 -14.33 -40.14 -36.89
N ARG A 365 -13.88 -40.11 -38.15
CA ARG A 365 -13.19 -41.24 -38.82
C ARG A 365 -11.66 -41.12 -38.76
N GLY A 366 -11.16 -40.17 -37.98
CA GLY A 366 -9.74 -39.96 -37.74
C GLY A 366 -9.14 -40.87 -36.69
N TYR A 367 -7.93 -40.56 -36.27
CA TYR A 367 -7.19 -41.29 -35.24
C TYR A 367 -6.44 -40.31 -34.32
N PRO A 368 -6.08 -40.68 -33.07
CA PRO A 368 -6.19 -42.03 -32.47
C PRO A 368 -7.53 -42.24 -31.73
N ASN A 369 -8.28 -41.18 -31.38
CA ASN A 369 -9.40 -41.27 -30.44
C ASN A 369 -10.78 -41.38 -31.14
N GLY A 370 -10.88 -41.04 -32.43
CA GLY A 370 -12.15 -40.95 -33.17
C GLY A 370 -13.03 -39.79 -32.72
N ALA A 371 -12.45 -38.69 -32.18
CA ALA A 371 -13.13 -37.51 -31.77
C ALA A 371 -13.83 -36.81 -32.96
N ARG A 372 -15.00 -36.17 -32.71
CA ARG A 372 -15.86 -35.64 -33.75
C ARG A 372 -16.23 -34.19 -33.52
N GLY A 373 -16.21 -33.39 -34.58
CA GLY A 373 -16.71 -32.02 -34.56
C GLY A 373 -15.96 -31.16 -33.54
N GLU A 374 -16.69 -30.57 -32.60
CA GLU A 374 -16.13 -29.70 -31.54
C GLU A 374 -15.46 -30.45 -30.38
N GLU A 375 -15.58 -31.78 -30.32
CA GLU A 375 -14.79 -32.60 -29.40
C GLU A 375 -13.29 -32.51 -29.75
N ILE A 376 -12.96 -32.22 -31.02
CA ILE A 376 -11.63 -31.93 -31.48
C ILE A 376 -11.26 -30.50 -31.07
N PRO A 377 -10.21 -30.28 -30.27
CA PRO A 377 -9.77 -28.93 -29.91
C PRO A 377 -9.59 -28.03 -31.14
N LEU A 378 -9.98 -26.76 -31.05
CA LEU A 378 -9.90 -25.82 -32.16
C LEU A 378 -8.47 -25.73 -32.75
N ILE A 379 -7.46 -25.71 -31.87
CA ILE A 379 -6.03 -25.73 -32.25
C ILE A 379 -5.72 -26.92 -33.13
N ALA A 380 -6.16 -28.12 -32.78
CA ALA A 380 -5.94 -29.33 -33.59
C ALA A 380 -6.66 -29.26 -34.93
N ARG A 381 -7.89 -28.73 -34.99
CA ARG A 381 -8.63 -28.53 -36.24
C ARG A 381 -7.92 -27.54 -37.19
N ILE A 382 -7.32 -26.49 -36.64
CA ILE A 382 -6.51 -25.51 -37.39
C ILE A 382 -5.26 -26.20 -37.96
N ILE A 383 -4.51 -26.92 -37.12
CA ILE A 383 -3.29 -27.64 -37.51
C ILE A 383 -3.60 -28.68 -38.61
N SER A 384 -4.69 -29.44 -38.48
CA SER A 384 -5.09 -30.44 -39.46
C SER A 384 -5.27 -29.88 -40.88
N VAL A 385 -5.86 -28.67 -41.01
CA VAL A 385 -6.02 -28.01 -42.32
C VAL A 385 -4.66 -27.52 -42.85
N ALA A 386 -3.85 -26.88 -41.98
CA ALA A 386 -2.55 -26.34 -42.34
C ALA A 386 -1.57 -27.44 -42.76
N ASP A 387 -1.48 -28.55 -41.99
CA ASP A 387 -0.65 -29.70 -42.28
C ASP A 387 -1.10 -30.37 -43.59
N ALA A 388 -2.39 -30.64 -43.76
CA ALA A 388 -2.91 -31.27 -44.97
C ALA A 388 -2.58 -30.46 -46.23
N TYR A 389 -2.71 -29.12 -46.17
CA TYR A 389 -2.34 -28.25 -47.29
C TYR A 389 -0.85 -28.33 -47.59
N ASP A 390 0.01 -28.16 -46.56
CA ASP A 390 1.47 -28.23 -46.74
C ASP A 390 1.88 -29.58 -47.29
N SER A 391 1.32 -30.66 -46.74
CA SER A 391 1.58 -32.03 -47.19
C SER A 391 1.16 -32.30 -48.64
N MET A 392 0.17 -31.60 -49.19
CA MET A 392 -0.27 -31.72 -50.59
C MET A 392 0.52 -30.83 -51.54
N SER A 393 0.89 -29.62 -51.08
CA SER A 393 1.52 -28.60 -51.92
C SER A 393 3.06 -28.59 -51.88
N SER A 394 3.67 -29.33 -50.95
CA SER A 394 5.13 -29.47 -50.83
C SER A 394 5.64 -30.72 -51.51
N ARG A 395 6.91 -30.67 -52.00
CA ARG A 395 7.54 -31.77 -52.74
C ARG A 395 7.82 -32.95 -51.80
N ARG A 396 7.35 -34.16 -52.13
CA ARG A 396 7.64 -35.42 -51.43
C ARG A 396 8.21 -36.47 -52.41
N PRO A 397 9.12 -37.39 -52.01
CA PRO A 397 9.80 -38.30 -52.92
C PRO A 397 8.90 -39.30 -53.61
N TYR A 398 7.77 -39.64 -52.98
CA TYR A 398 6.84 -40.65 -53.49
C TYR A 398 5.64 -40.06 -54.23
N ARG A 399 5.58 -38.72 -54.29
CA ARG A 399 4.44 -38.05 -54.88
C ARG A 399 4.89 -36.73 -55.50
N GLU A 400 4.59 -36.56 -56.78
CA GLU A 400 4.67 -35.25 -57.38
C GLU A 400 3.78 -34.28 -56.59
N THR A 401 4.25 -33.03 -56.42
CA THR A 401 3.44 -31.96 -55.83
C THR A 401 2.13 -31.87 -56.56
N LEU A 402 1.03 -31.91 -55.86
CA LEU A 402 -0.24 -31.63 -56.48
C LEU A 402 -0.27 -30.17 -56.95
N PRO A 403 -0.88 -29.92 -58.12
CA PRO A 403 -1.20 -28.54 -58.50
C PRO A 403 -1.93 -27.85 -57.35
N GLU A 404 -1.62 -26.59 -57.12
CA GLU A 404 -2.20 -25.86 -56.00
C GLU A 404 -3.73 -25.86 -56.04
N GLU A 405 -4.31 -25.72 -57.26
CA GLU A 405 -5.75 -25.76 -57.46
C GLU A 405 -6.38 -27.10 -57.05
N GLU A 406 -5.67 -28.20 -57.27
CA GLU A 406 -6.10 -29.53 -56.85
C GLU A 406 -6.04 -29.68 -55.34
N SER A 407 -4.99 -29.14 -54.67
CA SER A 407 -4.88 -29.12 -53.25
C SER A 407 -6.02 -28.35 -52.56
N LEU A 408 -6.38 -27.17 -53.09
CA LEU A 408 -7.52 -26.36 -52.64
C LEU A 408 -8.86 -27.07 -52.89
N THR A 409 -9.00 -27.74 -54.06
CA THR A 409 -10.21 -28.51 -54.37
C THR A 409 -10.40 -29.65 -53.39
N ARG A 410 -9.30 -30.34 -52.99
CA ARG A 410 -9.35 -31.38 -51.97
C ARG A 410 -9.78 -30.84 -50.61
N LEU A 411 -9.24 -29.68 -50.18
CA LEU A 411 -9.68 -29.04 -48.91
C LEU A 411 -11.18 -28.74 -48.98
N ARG A 412 -11.67 -28.10 -50.05
CA ARG A 412 -13.11 -27.79 -50.25
C ARG A 412 -13.97 -29.06 -50.20
N THR A 413 -13.58 -30.12 -50.89
CA THR A 413 -14.38 -31.35 -51.00
C THR A 413 -14.40 -32.13 -49.68
N LYS A 414 -13.36 -31.98 -48.83
CA LYS A 414 -13.25 -32.65 -47.56
C LYS A 414 -13.76 -31.80 -46.38
N ALA A 415 -14.23 -30.58 -46.61
CA ALA A 415 -14.86 -29.76 -45.58
C ALA A 415 -16.14 -30.45 -45.08
N GLY A 416 -16.29 -30.50 -43.74
CA GLY A 416 -17.38 -31.21 -43.06
C GLY A 416 -17.19 -32.71 -42.90
N SER A 417 -16.17 -33.31 -43.56
CA SER A 417 -15.78 -34.73 -43.36
C SER A 417 -14.44 -34.85 -42.67
N GLN A 418 -13.34 -34.55 -43.34
CA GLN A 418 -12.01 -34.58 -42.77
C GLN A 418 -11.70 -33.30 -42.01
N PHE A 419 -12.09 -32.15 -42.53
CA PHE A 419 -11.74 -30.82 -42.03
C PHE A 419 -12.96 -30.04 -41.53
N ASP A 420 -12.70 -29.17 -40.55
CA ASP A 420 -13.68 -28.19 -40.10
C ASP A 420 -14.03 -27.21 -41.23
N PRO A 421 -15.33 -27.10 -41.63
CA PRO A 421 -15.73 -26.23 -42.71
C PRO A 421 -15.40 -24.74 -42.52
N GLN A 422 -15.43 -24.27 -41.25
CA GLN A 422 -15.11 -22.90 -40.92
C GLN A 422 -13.62 -22.62 -41.14
N ILE A 423 -12.77 -23.53 -40.67
CA ILE A 423 -11.32 -23.40 -40.82
C ILE A 423 -10.90 -23.47 -42.28
N VAL A 424 -11.52 -24.36 -43.06
CA VAL A 424 -11.31 -24.44 -44.53
C VAL A 424 -11.69 -23.13 -45.20
N SER A 425 -12.84 -22.55 -44.86
CA SER A 425 -13.27 -21.26 -45.43
C SER A 425 -12.23 -20.14 -45.16
N ILE A 426 -11.78 -20.03 -43.94
CA ILE A 426 -10.75 -19.04 -43.55
C ILE A 426 -9.44 -19.28 -44.29
N PHE A 427 -9.02 -20.51 -44.40
CA PHE A 427 -7.79 -20.88 -45.16
C PHE A 427 -7.87 -20.48 -46.63
N LEU A 428 -9.03 -20.70 -47.28
CA LEU A 428 -9.25 -20.32 -48.67
C LEU A 428 -9.26 -18.77 -48.85
N GLU A 429 -9.84 -18.03 -47.93
CA GLU A 429 -9.74 -16.56 -47.93
C GLU A 429 -8.28 -16.09 -47.81
N LEU A 430 -7.48 -16.71 -46.94
CA LEU A 430 -6.07 -16.38 -46.77
C LEU A 430 -5.28 -16.69 -48.05
N TYR A 431 -5.63 -17.76 -48.72
CA TYR A 431 -5.07 -18.11 -50.02
C TYR A 431 -5.40 -17.08 -51.09
N ASP A 432 -6.71 -16.72 -51.26
CA ASP A 432 -7.19 -15.79 -52.26
C ASP A 432 -6.60 -14.36 -52.05
N THR A 433 -6.26 -14.01 -50.82
CA THR A 433 -5.58 -12.73 -50.48
C THR A 433 -4.05 -12.81 -50.62
N GLY A 434 -3.50 -13.91 -51.07
CA GLY A 434 -2.09 -14.10 -51.33
C GLY A 434 -1.22 -14.24 -50.06
N VAL A 435 -1.83 -14.40 -48.87
CA VAL A 435 -1.12 -14.58 -47.61
C VAL A 435 -0.34 -15.92 -47.57
N ILE A 436 -1.00 -16.99 -47.96
CA ILE A 436 -0.43 -18.34 -48.02
C ILE A 436 0.79 -18.41 -48.94
N GLU A 437 0.72 -17.77 -50.09
CA GLU A 437 1.85 -17.76 -51.03
C GLU A 437 3.04 -16.93 -50.52
N ARG A 438 2.79 -15.84 -49.82
CA ARG A 438 3.85 -15.05 -49.14
C ARG A 438 4.60 -15.87 -48.09
N ILE A 439 3.88 -16.66 -47.29
CA ILE A 439 4.48 -17.54 -46.27
C ILE A 439 5.37 -18.58 -46.95
N LYS A 440 4.86 -19.23 -47.99
CA LYS A 440 5.59 -20.27 -48.73
C LYS A 440 6.91 -19.72 -49.30
N ARG A 441 6.87 -18.55 -49.93
CA ARG A 441 8.09 -17.92 -50.49
C ARG A 441 9.09 -17.51 -49.40
N ALA A 442 8.60 -17.06 -48.24
CA ALA A 442 9.47 -16.64 -47.14
C ALA A 442 10.15 -17.80 -46.43
N THR A 443 9.56 -19.01 -46.48
CA THR A 443 10.10 -20.21 -45.83
C THR A 443 11.01 -21.05 -46.77
N ASP A 444 10.88 -20.89 -48.08
CA ASP A 444 11.68 -21.55 -49.09
C ASP A 444 12.96 -20.75 -49.47
N ALA A 445 13.09 -19.49 -48.99
CA ALA A 445 14.26 -18.63 -49.18
C ALA A 445 15.31 -18.86 -48.10
#